data_35d97827b0738c0e2756336798f54962
#
_entry.id   35d97827b0738c0e2756336798f54962
#
_cell.length_a   1.000
_cell.length_b   1.000
_cell.length_c   1.000
_cell.angle_alpha   90.00
_cell.angle_beta   90.00
_cell.angle_gamma   90.00
#
_symmetry.space_group_name_H-M   'P 1'
#
loop_
_entity.id
_entity.type
_entity.pdbx_description
1 polymer ?
#
loop_
_entity_poly.entity_id
_entity_poly.type
_entity_poly.pdbx_seq_one_letter_code
_entity_poly.pdbx_strand_id
1 'polypeptide(L)'
;NLATHLLSADKFTILTGFPCLQREAGEEQDLPPTETDGPSGAIAICRALLRLNHENEVVIATDVCNAAVMEACATNLKSESNSSWRVEIFQPKNLWNDEEQIRLENIAKWSNHILAIERGSIAADGNAYTMSGKIMGPDLMAPLDQLFQEDFRLKYPTYSTSCIGDGGNELGMGSISNLIHDHVANGKTIASASPCDILLCASVSNWGGYATAAALEVLSKVGNTEDENIKTTLLTSEKEEINTI
;
A
#
# COMPACT_ATOMS: atom_id res chain seq x y z
N ASN A 1 -15.40 2.56 5.25
CA ASN A 1 -14.32 1.75 5.82
C ASN A 1 -13.52 1.09 4.68
N LEU A 2 -12.20 0.85 4.87
CA LEU A 2 -11.32 0.36 3.82
C LEU A 2 -11.81 -0.96 3.20
N ALA A 3 -12.12 -1.95 4.02
CA ALA A 3 -12.56 -3.26 3.53
C ALA A 3 -13.86 -3.16 2.69
N THR A 4 -14.84 -2.37 3.11
CA THR A 4 -16.08 -2.13 2.34
C THR A 4 -15.79 -1.49 1.00
N HIS A 5 -14.83 -0.54 0.95
CA HIS A 5 -14.45 0.12 -0.29
C HIS A 5 -13.78 -0.86 -1.28
N LEU A 6 -12.94 -1.76 -0.78
CA LEU A 6 -12.30 -2.79 -1.59
C LEU A 6 -13.29 -3.76 -2.27
N LEU A 7 -14.52 -3.92 -1.71
CA LEU A 7 -15.56 -4.76 -2.34
C LEU A 7 -16.09 -4.19 -3.67
N SER A 8 -15.86 -2.93 -3.96
CA SER A 8 -16.34 -2.27 -5.19
C SER A 8 -15.36 -2.36 -6.37
N ALA A 9 -14.21 -3.00 -6.18
CA ALA A 9 -13.15 -3.13 -7.17
C ALA A 9 -12.90 -4.61 -7.52
N ASP A 10 -12.26 -4.86 -8.65
CA ASP A 10 -11.87 -6.20 -9.14
C ASP A 10 -10.42 -6.26 -9.66
N LYS A 11 -9.80 -5.09 -9.94
CA LYS A 11 -8.42 -4.97 -10.40
C LYS A 11 -7.61 -4.12 -9.43
N PHE A 12 -6.81 -4.81 -8.64
CA PHE A 12 -6.08 -4.20 -7.53
C PHE A 12 -4.59 -4.10 -7.83
N THR A 13 -4.01 -2.95 -7.53
CA THR A 13 -2.55 -2.83 -7.37
C THR A 13 -2.24 -2.57 -5.91
N ILE A 14 -1.36 -3.39 -5.31
CA ILE A 14 -0.87 -3.22 -3.95
C ILE A 14 0.59 -2.77 -4.02
N LEU A 15 0.87 -1.55 -3.56
CA LEU A 15 2.22 -1.01 -3.45
C LEU A 15 2.76 -1.34 -2.05
N THR A 16 3.95 -1.90 -1.95
CA THR A 16 4.54 -2.22 -0.66
C THR A 16 6.06 -2.18 -0.70
N GLY A 17 6.67 -2.19 0.48
CA GLY A 17 8.10 -2.22 0.70
C GLY A 17 8.67 -0.85 1.05
N PHE A 18 9.37 -0.81 2.18
CA PHE A 18 10.04 0.38 2.67
C PHE A 18 11.54 0.11 2.81
N PRO A 19 12.40 0.75 2.01
CA PRO A 19 13.84 0.64 2.16
C PRO A 19 14.31 1.52 3.32
N CYS A 20 14.74 0.92 4.41
CA CYS A 20 15.09 1.63 5.64
C CYS A 20 16.59 1.61 5.97
N LEU A 21 17.34 0.66 5.39
CA LEU A 21 18.75 0.51 5.66
C LEU A 21 19.59 1.22 4.59
N GLN A 22 20.29 2.27 4.99
CA GLN A 22 21.34 2.87 4.17
C GLN A 22 22.59 1.99 4.25
N ARG A 23 23.12 1.58 3.09
CA ARG A 23 24.47 0.99 3.02
C ARG A 23 25.47 2.10 3.29
N GLU A 24 26.27 1.98 4.35
CA GLU A 24 27.49 2.76 4.45
C GLU A 24 28.52 2.21 3.43
N ALA A 25 29.26 3.11 2.80
CA ALA A 25 30.22 2.72 1.78
C ALA A 25 31.28 1.78 2.41
N GLY A 26 31.29 0.50 1.97
CA GLY A 26 32.24 -0.51 2.42
C GLY A 26 31.65 -1.60 3.33
N GLU A 27 30.37 -1.57 3.66
CA GLU A 27 29.71 -2.68 4.35
C GLU A 27 29.13 -3.69 3.36
N GLU A 28 29.63 -4.94 3.39
CA GLU A 28 28.91 -6.10 2.83
C GLU A 28 27.74 -6.40 3.77
N GLN A 29 26.52 -6.01 3.38
CA GLN A 29 25.31 -6.42 4.10
C GLN A 29 24.73 -7.66 3.43
N ASP A 30 24.64 -8.75 4.17
CA ASP A 30 23.94 -9.99 3.75
C ASP A 30 22.42 -9.82 3.66
N LEU A 31 21.87 -8.70 4.13
CA LEU A 31 20.45 -8.42 4.17
C LEU A 31 20.07 -7.31 3.19
N PRO A 32 18.93 -7.41 2.50
CA PRO A 32 18.42 -6.33 1.66
C PRO A 32 18.15 -5.08 2.51
N PRO A 33 18.34 -3.87 1.96
CA PRO A 33 18.13 -2.60 2.68
C PRO A 33 16.63 -2.28 2.81
N THR A 34 15.86 -3.16 3.41
CA THR A 34 14.41 -3.05 3.53
C THR A 34 13.92 -3.70 4.82
N GLU A 35 12.80 -3.23 5.31
CA GLU A 35 12.13 -3.83 6.46
C GLU A 35 11.12 -4.91 6.06
N THR A 36 10.63 -5.65 7.06
CA THR A 36 9.65 -6.73 6.86
C THR A 36 8.21 -6.27 7.09
N ASP A 37 8.02 -5.03 7.54
CA ASP A 37 6.68 -4.43 7.60
C ASP A 37 6.19 -4.08 6.19
N GLY A 38 4.93 -4.25 5.92
CA GLY A 38 4.27 -4.06 4.64
C GLY A 38 4.13 -5.34 3.80
N PRO A 39 5.20 -6.03 3.36
CA PRO A 39 5.10 -7.17 2.46
C PRO A 39 4.18 -8.30 2.93
N SER A 40 4.24 -8.67 4.20
CA SER A 40 3.38 -9.73 4.77
C SER A 40 1.91 -9.31 4.81
N GLY A 41 1.62 -8.04 5.14
CA GLY A 41 0.28 -7.47 5.10
C GLY A 41 -0.27 -7.39 3.68
N ALA A 42 0.57 -7.01 2.70
CA ALA A 42 0.22 -6.99 1.28
C ALA A 42 -0.20 -8.39 0.79
N ILE A 43 0.54 -9.43 1.16
CA ILE A 43 0.20 -10.83 0.83
C ILE A 43 -1.11 -11.27 1.49
N ALA A 44 -1.35 -10.88 2.74
CA ALA A 44 -2.58 -11.21 3.44
C ALA A 44 -3.80 -10.58 2.75
N ILE A 45 -3.71 -9.30 2.36
CA ILE A 45 -4.77 -8.60 1.62
C ILE A 45 -4.95 -9.24 0.24
N CYS A 46 -3.87 -9.49 -0.51
CA CYS A 46 -3.92 -10.15 -1.81
C CYS A 46 -4.67 -11.47 -1.73
N ARG A 47 -4.31 -12.33 -0.78
CA ARG A 47 -4.98 -13.62 -0.55
C ARG A 47 -6.46 -13.45 -0.24
N ALA A 48 -6.83 -12.49 0.61
CA ALA A 48 -8.20 -12.23 0.97
C ALA A 48 -9.02 -11.77 -0.24
N LEU A 49 -8.49 -10.86 -1.08
CA LEU A 49 -9.13 -10.40 -2.31
C LEU A 49 -9.37 -11.54 -3.32
N LEU A 50 -8.36 -12.40 -3.52
CA LEU A 50 -8.47 -13.54 -4.43
C LEU A 50 -9.47 -14.60 -3.96
N ARG A 51 -9.63 -14.77 -2.64
CA ARG A 51 -10.62 -15.67 -2.05
C ARG A 51 -12.02 -15.08 -2.03
N LEU A 52 -12.12 -13.77 -1.95
CA LEU A 52 -13.40 -13.05 -1.95
C LEU A 52 -14.15 -13.24 -3.27
N ASN A 53 -13.42 -13.09 -4.38
CA ASN A 53 -13.94 -13.31 -5.74
C ASN A 53 -12.81 -13.84 -6.62
N HIS A 54 -13.05 -14.97 -7.27
CA HIS A 54 -12.07 -15.60 -8.17
C HIS A 54 -11.82 -14.82 -9.48
N GLU A 55 -12.65 -13.82 -9.78
CA GLU A 55 -12.46 -12.89 -10.91
C GLU A 55 -11.54 -11.72 -10.53
N ASN A 56 -11.23 -11.53 -9.27
CA ASN A 56 -10.29 -10.48 -8.84
C ASN A 56 -8.89 -10.73 -9.40
N GLU A 57 -8.28 -9.67 -9.87
CA GLU A 57 -6.90 -9.65 -10.33
C GLU A 57 -6.06 -8.76 -9.44
N VAL A 58 -4.87 -9.22 -9.02
CA VAL A 58 -4.00 -8.46 -8.11
C VAL A 58 -2.58 -8.34 -8.67
N VAL A 59 -2.08 -7.11 -8.74
CA VAL A 59 -0.67 -6.79 -8.96
C VAL A 59 -0.07 -6.32 -7.64
N ILE A 60 1.05 -6.89 -7.23
CA ILE A 60 1.84 -6.36 -6.12
C ILE A 60 3.07 -5.69 -6.73
N ALA A 61 3.21 -4.39 -6.53
CA ALA A 61 4.31 -3.62 -7.08
C ALA A 61 5.27 -3.16 -5.97
N THR A 62 6.56 -3.32 -6.21
CA THR A 62 7.62 -2.96 -5.25
C THR A 62 8.93 -2.62 -5.96
N ASP A 63 9.95 -2.23 -5.20
CA ASP A 63 11.28 -1.90 -5.71
C ASP A 63 12.21 -3.10 -5.82
N VAL A 64 13.24 -2.97 -6.63
CA VAL A 64 14.31 -3.98 -6.74
C VAL A 64 14.90 -4.36 -5.37
N CYS A 65 15.12 -3.39 -4.47
CA CYS A 65 15.67 -3.67 -3.14
C CYS A 65 14.75 -4.55 -2.27
N ASN A 66 13.45 -4.52 -2.51
CA ASN A 66 12.45 -5.32 -1.77
C ASN A 66 12.14 -6.67 -2.44
N ALA A 67 12.69 -6.93 -3.64
CA ALA A 67 12.32 -8.09 -4.46
C ALA A 67 12.48 -9.42 -3.72
N ALA A 68 13.60 -9.63 -3.01
CA ALA A 68 13.87 -10.86 -2.28
C ALA A 68 12.87 -11.09 -1.12
N VAL A 69 12.54 -10.05 -0.37
CA VAL A 69 11.55 -10.12 0.71
C VAL A 69 10.16 -10.41 0.14
N MET A 70 9.80 -9.73 -0.95
CA MET A 70 8.52 -9.94 -1.60
C MET A 70 8.39 -11.36 -2.18
N GLU A 71 9.46 -11.89 -2.79
CA GLU A 71 9.47 -13.26 -3.30
C GLU A 71 9.31 -14.30 -2.17
N ALA A 72 10.00 -14.11 -1.05
CA ALA A 72 9.88 -14.97 0.12
C ALA A 72 8.44 -14.94 0.67
N CYS A 73 7.82 -13.77 0.82
CA CYS A 73 6.45 -13.63 1.28
C CYS A 73 5.45 -14.25 0.29
N ALA A 74 5.67 -14.09 -1.02
CA ALA A 74 4.78 -14.58 -2.07
C ALA A 74 4.83 -16.11 -2.26
N THR A 75 5.82 -16.81 -1.70
CA THR A 75 5.98 -18.26 -1.87
C THR A 75 4.70 -19.02 -1.48
N ASN A 76 4.02 -18.58 -0.43
CA ASN A 76 2.78 -19.21 0.03
C ASN A 76 1.54 -18.93 -0.85
N LEU A 77 1.58 -17.90 -1.71
CA LEU A 77 0.51 -17.63 -2.68
C LEU A 77 0.61 -18.55 -3.91
N LYS A 78 1.80 -19.04 -4.26
CA LYS A 78 2.04 -19.90 -5.42
C LYS A 78 1.29 -21.24 -5.35
N SER A 79 0.85 -21.65 -4.17
CA SER A 79 0.05 -22.88 -3.97
C SER A 79 -1.46 -22.70 -4.25
N GLU A 80 -1.94 -21.49 -4.41
CA GLU A 80 -3.34 -21.18 -4.75
C GLU A 80 -3.49 -21.20 -6.28
N SER A 81 -3.74 -22.35 -6.86
CA SER A 81 -3.53 -22.74 -8.27
C SER A 81 -4.42 -22.07 -9.33
N ASN A 82 -5.37 -21.20 -8.96
CA ASN A 82 -6.31 -20.55 -9.91
C ASN A 82 -6.41 -19.03 -9.75
N SER A 83 -5.46 -18.41 -9.08
CA SER A 83 -5.55 -16.97 -8.73
C SER A 83 -4.81 -16.12 -9.75
N SER A 84 -5.46 -15.05 -10.22
CA SER A 84 -4.86 -14.07 -11.11
C SER A 84 -4.08 -13.03 -10.30
N TRP A 85 -2.82 -13.31 -10.00
CA TRP A 85 -1.93 -12.38 -9.32
C TRP A 85 -0.52 -12.43 -9.87
N ARG A 86 0.23 -11.33 -9.74
CA ARG A 86 1.64 -11.24 -10.08
C ARG A 86 2.36 -10.20 -9.23
N VAL A 87 3.69 -10.33 -9.18
CA VAL A 87 4.57 -9.30 -8.61
C VAL A 87 5.23 -8.54 -9.76
N GLU A 88 5.24 -7.22 -9.66
CA GLU A 88 5.99 -6.33 -10.56
C GLU A 88 7.08 -5.61 -9.77
N ILE A 89 8.32 -5.76 -10.22
CA ILE A 89 9.49 -5.13 -9.63
C ILE A 89 9.89 -3.94 -10.50
N PHE A 90 10.03 -2.77 -9.87
CA PHE A 90 10.37 -1.51 -10.52
C PHE A 90 11.79 -1.07 -10.19
N GLN A 91 12.45 -0.44 -11.17
CA GLN A 91 13.74 0.17 -10.99
C GLN A 91 13.67 1.42 -10.11
N PRO A 92 14.70 1.70 -9.30
CA PRO A 92 14.75 2.89 -8.47
C PRO A 92 14.85 4.17 -9.33
N LYS A 93 14.59 5.32 -8.70
CA LYS A 93 14.52 6.63 -9.37
C LYS A 93 15.75 6.97 -10.21
N ASN A 94 16.96 6.61 -9.79
CA ASN A 94 18.21 6.88 -10.53
C ASN A 94 18.34 6.02 -11.81
N LEU A 95 17.61 4.93 -11.95
CA LEU A 95 17.56 4.06 -13.13
C LEU A 95 16.22 4.15 -13.86
N TRP A 96 15.35 5.07 -13.46
CA TRP A 96 14.02 5.28 -14.05
C TRP A 96 14.15 5.73 -15.51
N ASN A 97 13.40 5.11 -16.40
CA ASN A 97 13.41 5.38 -17.83
C ASN A 97 11.99 5.29 -18.42
N ASP A 98 11.86 5.51 -19.72
CA ASP A 98 10.58 5.52 -20.43
C ASP A 98 9.86 4.15 -20.35
N GLU A 99 10.60 3.04 -20.31
CA GLU A 99 9.99 1.71 -20.17
C GLU A 99 9.33 1.54 -18.80
N GLU A 100 10.03 1.92 -17.73
CA GLU A 100 9.46 1.93 -16.37
C GLU A 100 8.26 2.86 -16.26
N GLN A 101 8.32 4.03 -16.90
CA GLN A 101 7.21 4.98 -16.93
C GLN A 101 5.98 4.39 -17.65
N ILE A 102 6.17 3.74 -18.78
CA ILE A 102 5.08 3.05 -19.52
C ILE A 102 4.49 1.93 -18.68
N ARG A 103 5.29 1.15 -17.96
CA ARG A 103 4.83 0.10 -17.05
C ARG A 103 3.95 0.69 -15.94
N LEU A 104 4.38 1.78 -15.32
CA LEU A 104 3.59 2.49 -14.29
C LEU A 104 2.26 3.01 -14.85
N GLU A 105 2.28 3.63 -16.03
CA GLU A 105 1.07 4.09 -16.71
C GLU A 105 0.11 2.94 -17.07
N ASN A 106 0.63 1.77 -17.42
CA ASN A 106 -0.19 0.59 -17.68
C ASN A 106 -0.86 0.08 -16.39
N ILE A 107 -0.18 0.13 -15.24
CA ILE A 107 -0.79 -0.13 -13.94
C ILE A 107 -1.95 0.85 -13.69
N ALA A 108 -1.73 2.14 -13.87
CA ALA A 108 -2.76 3.15 -13.66
C ALA A 108 -4.00 2.96 -14.55
N LYS A 109 -3.80 2.58 -15.80
CA LYS A 109 -4.89 2.31 -16.76
C LYS A 109 -5.65 1.03 -16.44
N TRP A 110 -4.95 0.06 -15.91
CA TRP A 110 -5.50 -1.28 -15.64
C TRP A 110 -6.22 -1.35 -14.30
N SER A 111 -5.70 -0.69 -13.26
CA SER A 111 -6.27 -0.74 -11.91
C SER A 111 -7.59 0.00 -11.80
N ASN A 112 -8.48 -0.47 -10.96
CA ASN A 112 -9.60 0.31 -10.46
C ASN A 112 -9.50 0.61 -8.95
N HIS A 113 -8.53 -0.01 -8.26
CA HIS A 113 -8.10 0.39 -6.92
C HIS A 113 -6.60 0.20 -6.74
N ILE A 114 -5.94 1.19 -6.11
CA ILE A 114 -4.52 1.13 -5.74
C ILE A 114 -4.41 1.30 -4.23
N LEU A 115 -3.85 0.28 -3.57
CA LEU A 115 -3.63 0.26 -2.13
C LEU A 115 -2.12 0.32 -1.86
N ALA A 116 -1.67 1.25 -1.01
CA ALA A 116 -0.31 1.25 -0.48
C ALA A 116 -0.30 0.70 0.95
N ILE A 117 0.67 -0.14 1.28
CA ILE A 117 0.91 -0.62 2.64
C ILE A 117 2.40 -0.58 2.92
N GLU A 118 2.80 0.17 3.93
CA GLU A 118 4.18 0.44 4.32
C GLU A 118 5.05 0.71 3.08
N ARG A 119 4.64 1.76 2.36
CA ARG A 119 5.31 2.22 1.15
C ARG A 119 5.89 3.60 1.38
N GLY A 120 7.21 3.75 1.31
CA GLY A 120 7.86 5.04 1.41
C GLY A 120 7.35 6.06 0.39
N SER A 121 7.30 7.32 0.79
CA SER A 121 6.83 8.45 -0.03
C SER A 121 7.81 9.60 0.00
N ILE A 122 7.63 10.55 -0.92
CA ILE A 122 8.35 11.83 -0.87
C ILE A 122 7.65 12.80 0.09
N ALA A 123 8.44 13.60 0.80
CA ALA A 123 7.99 14.75 1.57
C ALA A 123 7.78 15.98 0.66
N ALA A 124 7.32 17.08 1.24
CA ALA A 124 7.00 18.31 0.51
C ALA A 124 8.17 18.93 -0.27
N ASP A 125 9.42 18.62 0.10
CA ASP A 125 10.63 19.06 -0.61
C ASP A 125 11.07 18.13 -1.74
N GLY A 126 10.33 17.02 -2.00
CA GLY A 126 10.59 16.03 -3.04
C GLY A 126 11.62 14.95 -2.68
N ASN A 127 12.09 14.93 -1.42
CA ASN A 127 12.96 13.88 -0.90
C ASN A 127 12.17 12.85 -0.10
N ALA A 128 12.63 11.61 -0.11
CA ALA A 128 12.15 10.57 0.80
C ALA A 128 13.04 10.53 2.05
N TYR A 129 12.44 10.23 3.20
CA TYR A 129 13.13 10.28 4.49
C TYR A 129 12.86 9.02 5.32
N THR A 130 13.87 8.61 6.08
CA THR A 130 13.68 7.69 7.22
C THR A 130 13.00 8.42 8.37
N MET A 131 12.46 7.70 9.35
CA MET A 131 11.88 8.28 10.56
C MET A 131 12.87 9.14 11.37
N SER A 132 14.17 8.88 11.23
CA SER A 132 15.21 9.71 11.86
C SER A 132 15.53 11.01 11.10
N GLY A 133 14.84 11.30 9.99
CA GLY A 133 15.05 12.50 9.17
C GLY A 133 16.25 12.41 8.23
N LYS A 134 16.79 11.21 7.97
CA LYS A 134 17.87 11.01 6.97
C LYS A 134 17.25 10.86 5.60
N ILE A 135 17.82 11.54 4.60
CA ILE A 135 17.41 11.39 3.19
C ILE A 135 17.72 9.98 2.72
N MET A 136 16.74 9.37 2.06
CA MET A 136 16.90 8.10 1.37
C MET A 136 17.39 8.35 -0.06
N GLY A 137 18.40 7.58 -0.49
CA GLY A 137 19.02 7.76 -1.80
C GLY A 137 18.05 7.43 -2.96
N PRO A 138 18.29 8.04 -4.14
CA PRO A 138 17.49 7.80 -5.34
C PRO A 138 17.66 6.39 -5.92
N ASP A 139 18.60 5.62 -5.40
CA ASP A 139 18.91 4.22 -5.73
C ASP A 139 18.08 3.20 -4.96
N LEU A 140 17.23 3.66 -4.01
CA LEU A 140 16.46 2.79 -3.13
C LEU A 140 15.01 2.61 -3.60
N MET A 141 14.36 3.69 -4.06
CA MET A 141 12.93 3.69 -4.33
C MET A 141 12.61 4.01 -5.79
N ALA A 142 11.68 3.24 -6.35
CA ALA A 142 10.96 3.59 -7.56
C ALA A 142 9.96 4.70 -7.28
N PRO A 143 9.74 5.66 -8.19
CA PRO A 143 8.80 6.77 -8.00
C PRO A 143 7.33 6.33 -8.19
N LEU A 144 6.89 5.29 -7.46
CA LEU A 144 5.53 4.76 -7.50
C LEU A 144 4.51 5.69 -6.81
N ASP A 145 4.99 6.65 -6.02
CA ASP A 145 4.20 7.73 -5.44
C ASP A 145 3.51 8.61 -6.50
N GLN A 146 3.99 8.62 -7.76
CA GLN A 146 3.31 9.25 -8.89
C GLN A 146 1.84 8.83 -9.01
N LEU A 147 1.50 7.56 -8.71
CA LEU A 147 0.13 7.04 -8.74
C LEU A 147 -0.81 7.76 -7.75
N PHE A 148 -0.27 8.50 -6.79
CA PHE A 148 -1.04 9.26 -5.80
C PHE A 148 -1.01 10.78 -6.03
N GLN A 149 -0.19 11.25 -6.97
CA GLN A 149 -0.09 12.66 -7.33
C GLN A 149 -1.32 13.11 -8.13
N GLU A 150 -1.81 14.30 -7.84
CA GLU A 150 -3.04 14.84 -8.43
C GLU A 150 -3.00 14.87 -9.96
N ASP A 151 -1.93 15.39 -10.54
CA ASP A 151 -1.77 15.48 -12.00
C ASP A 151 -1.82 14.09 -12.66
N PHE A 152 -1.21 13.09 -12.03
CA PHE A 152 -1.22 11.72 -12.53
C PHE A 152 -2.61 11.09 -12.42
N ARG A 153 -3.31 11.30 -11.31
CA ARG A 153 -4.69 10.84 -11.09
C ARG A 153 -5.70 11.52 -12.04
N LEU A 154 -5.52 12.80 -12.34
CA LEU A 154 -6.32 13.49 -13.35
C LEU A 154 -6.13 12.92 -14.76
N LYS A 155 -4.89 12.50 -15.09
CA LYS A 155 -4.58 11.83 -16.37
C LYS A 155 -5.18 10.41 -16.44
N TYR A 156 -5.27 9.71 -15.31
CA TYR A 156 -5.77 8.33 -15.20
C TYR A 156 -6.86 8.21 -14.12
N PRO A 157 -8.09 8.73 -14.36
CA PRO A 157 -9.12 8.83 -13.32
C PRO A 157 -9.90 7.52 -13.08
N THR A 158 -9.32 6.38 -13.38
CA THR A 158 -10.01 5.08 -13.37
C THR A 158 -9.91 4.34 -12.05
N TYR A 159 -9.08 4.78 -11.12
CA TYR A 159 -8.86 4.11 -9.84
C TYR A 159 -9.06 5.05 -8.65
N SER A 160 -9.45 4.44 -7.54
CA SER A 160 -9.41 5.03 -6.21
C SER A 160 -8.15 4.58 -5.46
N THR A 161 -7.82 5.27 -4.39
CA THR A 161 -6.60 5.01 -3.61
C THR A 161 -6.89 4.74 -2.15
N SER A 162 -6.13 3.82 -1.55
CA SER A 162 -6.11 3.66 -0.09
C SER A 162 -4.70 3.38 0.41
N CYS A 163 -4.47 3.65 1.70
CA CYS A 163 -3.17 3.48 2.30
C CYS A 163 -3.26 2.91 3.71
N ILE A 164 -2.24 2.14 4.08
CA ILE A 164 -1.99 1.67 5.43
C ILE A 164 -0.57 2.10 5.78
N GLY A 165 -0.42 2.88 6.86
CA GLY A 165 0.86 3.39 7.33
C GLY A 165 0.90 3.53 8.85
N ASP A 166 2.08 3.69 9.43
CA ASP A 166 2.28 3.75 10.88
C ASP A 166 3.15 4.92 11.36
N GLY A 167 4.09 5.41 10.55
CA GLY A 167 5.09 6.40 10.97
C GLY A 167 4.84 7.85 10.52
N GLY A 168 4.25 8.04 9.33
CA GLY A 168 3.96 9.37 8.77
C GLY A 168 4.75 9.72 7.51
N ASN A 169 5.78 8.97 7.16
CA ASN A 169 6.57 9.13 5.94
C ASN A 169 6.16 8.14 4.82
N GLU A 170 5.11 7.36 5.05
CA GLU A 170 4.54 6.43 4.09
C GLU A 170 3.55 7.13 3.16
N LEU A 171 3.39 6.55 1.99
CA LEU A 171 2.44 6.96 0.97
C LEU A 171 1.01 6.98 1.53
N GLY A 172 0.28 8.08 1.31
CA GLY A 172 -1.07 8.31 1.81
C GLY A 172 -1.15 9.05 3.14
N MET A 173 -0.09 9.01 3.96
CA MET A 173 -0.06 9.72 5.24
C MET A 173 -0.11 11.25 5.10
N GLY A 174 0.07 11.78 3.88
CA GLY A 174 -0.20 13.17 3.55
C GLY A 174 -1.63 13.64 3.87
N SER A 175 -2.59 12.71 3.92
CA SER A 175 -3.97 12.99 4.35
C SER A 175 -4.08 13.53 5.79
N ILE A 176 -3.09 13.23 6.65
CA ILE A 176 -3.02 13.68 8.04
C ILE A 176 -1.71 14.43 8.35
N SER A 177 -1.09 15.06 7.34
CA SER A 177 0.22 15.71 7.47
C SER A 177 0.30 16.71 8.64
N ASN A 178 -0.76 17.46 8.94
CA ASN A 178 -0.81 18.36 10.09
C ASN A 178 -0.61 17.63 11.43
N LEU A 179 -1.26 16.47 11.60
CA LEU A 179 -1.09 15.66 12.82
C LEU A 179 0.33 15.10 12.93
N ILE A 180 0.91 14.68 11.79
CA ILE A 180 2.29 14.22 11.74
C ILE A 180 3.25 15.33 12.12
N HIS A 181 3.05 16.55 11.60
CA HIS A 181 3.86 17.72 11.94
C HIS A 181 3.85 18.04 13.45
N ASP A 182 2.70 17.85 14.09
CA ASP A 182 2.50 18.25 15.49
C ASP A 182 2.91 17.15 16.49
N HIS A 183 2.82 15.88 16.10
CA HIS A 183 2.92 14.77 17.05
C HIS A 183 4.03 13.75 16.75
N VAL A 184 4.60 13.74 15.54
CA VAL A 184 5.66 12.81 15.16
C VAL A 184 7.03 13.48 15.24
N ALA A 185 8.02 12.79 15.78
CA ALA A 185 9.40 13.25 15.77
C ALA A 185 9.87 13.49 14.32
N ASN A 186 10.49 14.63 14.05
CA ASN A 186 10.88 15.09 12.71
C ASN A 186 9.69 15.26 11.73
N GLY A 187 8.44 15.23 12.20
CA GLY A 187 7.24 15.21 11.36
C GLY A 187 7.20 16.29 10.29
N LYS A 188 7.70 17.52 10.59
CA LYS A 188 7.77 18.62 9.61
C LYS A 188 8.72 18.35 8.44
N THR A 189 9.68 17.45 8.62
CA THR A 189 10.66 17.07 7.59
C THR A 189 10.22 15.84 6.83
N ILE A 190 9.70 14.83 7.55
CA ILE A 190 9.49 13.50 6.99
C ILE A 190 8.09 13.27 6.45
N ALA A 191 7.09 14.08 6.86
CA ALA A 191 5.71 13.85 6.50
C ALA A 191 5.52 13.67 4.99
N SER A 192 4.86 12.59 4.62
CA SER A 192 4.48 12.32 3.24
C SER A 192 3.69 13.49 2.65
N ALA A 193 4.01 13.89 1.42
CA ALA A 193 3.24 14.89 0.68
C ALA A 193 2.02 14.29 -0.06
N SER A 194 1.93 12.97 -0.16
CA SER A 194 0.91 12.29 -0.95
C SER A 194 -0.28 11.88 -0.08
N PRO A 195 -1.49 12.43 -0.32
CA PRO A 195 -2.73 11.97 0.31
C PRO A 195 -3.28 10.72 -0.39
N CYS A 196 -4.32 10.12 0.21
CA CYS A 196 -5.12 9.06 -0.41
C CYS A 196 -6.61 9.26 -0.10
N ASP A 197 -7.49 8.51 -0.80
CA ASP A 197 -8.93 8.61 -0.59
C ASP A 197 -9.36 7.95 0.72
N ILE A 198 -8.70 6.85 1.13
CA ILE A 198 -8.97 6.16 2.39
C ILE A 198 -7.66 5.83 3.08
N LEU A 199 -7.46 6.37 4.28
CA LEU A 199 -6.29 6.11 5.12
C LEU A 199 -6.67 5.21 6.30
N LEU A 200 -5.87 4.18 6.54
CA LEU A 200 -5.87 3.36 7.74
C LEU A 200 -4.53 3.54 8.46
N CYS A 201 -4.54 4.18 9.63
CA CYS A 201 -3.38 4.22 10.49
C CYS A 201 -3.33 3.00 11.41
N ALA A 202 -2.18 2.37 11.51
CA ALA A 202 -1.94 1.24 12.41
C ALA A 202 -0.64 1.45 13.18
N SER A 203 -0.44 0.80 14.31
CA SER A 203 0.84 0.87 15.04
C SER A 203 1.96 0.05 14.38
N VAL A 204 1.58 -0.84 13.48
CA VAL A 204 2.43 -1.66 12.60
C VAL A 204 1.60 -1.89 11.35
N SER A 205 2.10 -1.50 10.18
CA SER A 205 1.34 -1.57 8.93
C SER A 205 0.87 -2.98 8.60
N ASN A 206 1.68 -4.01 8.87
CA ASN A 206 1.26 -5.41 8.71
C ASN A 206 0.00 -5.75 9.52
N TRP A 207 -0.17 -5.19 10.73
CA TRP A 207 -1.38 -5.42 11.53
C TRP A 207 -2.62 -4.80 10.87
N GLY A 208 -2.47 -3.60 10.30
CA GLY A 208 -3.51 -2.98 9.47
C GLY A 208 -3.88 -3.86 8.27
N GLY A 209 -2.87 -4.44 7.61
CA GLY A 209 -3.05 -5.40 6.52
C GLY A 209 -3.81 -6.65 6.94
N TYR A 210 -3.43 -7.26 8.07
CA TYR A 210 -4.12 -8.45 8.60
C TYR A 210 -5.56 -8.14 9.03
N ALA A 211 -5.78 -6.99 9.68
CA ALA A 211 -7.11 -6.55 10.05
C ALA A 211 -8.01 -6.32 8.81
N THR A 212 -7.46 -5.71 7.75
CA THR A 212 -8.17 -5.51 6.48
C THR A 212 -8.52 -6.84 5.83
N ALA A 213 -7.57 -7.80 5.77
CA ALA A 213 -7.81 -9.13 5.24
C ALA A 213 -8.89 -9.89 6.03
N ALA A 214 -8.86 -9.82 7.35
CA ALA A 214 -9.89 -10.42 8.21
C ALA A 214 -11.27 -9.77 8.00
N ALA A 215 -11.32 -8.44 7.87
CA ALA A 215 -12.56 -7.73 7.60
C ALA A 215 -13.17 -8.11 6.24
N LEU A 216 -12.34 -8.26 5.19
CA LEU A 216 -12.78 -8.75 3.88
C LEU A 216 -13.39 -10.15 3.98
N GLU A 217 -12.77 -11.05 4.74
CA GLU A 217 -13.30 -12.41 4.93
C GLU A 217 -14.65 -12.40 5.69
N VAL A 218 -14.78 -11.57 6.71
CA VAL A 218 -16.06 -11.40 7.44
C VAL A 218 -17.14 -10.85 6.51
N LEU A 219 -16.84 -9.78 5.76
CA LEU A 219 -17.81 -9.17 4.85
C LEU A 219 -18.26 -10.14 3.74
N SER A 220 -17.37 -10.99 3.22
CA SER A 220 -17.74 -12.01 2.23
C SER A 220 -18.74 -13.02 2.79
N LYS A 221 -18.55 -13.44 4.03
CA LYS A 221 -19.48 -14.37 4.72
C LYS A 221 -20.83 -13.73 5.00
N VAL A 222 -20.84 -12.45 5.40
CA VAL A 222 -22.08 -11.70 5.66
C VAL A 222 -22.83 -11.43 4.36
N GLY A 223 -22.15 -11.09 3.27
CA GLY A 223 -22.78 -10.93 1.95
C GLY A 223 -23.50 -12.19 1.46
N ASN A 224 -23.00 -13.37 1.87
CA ASN A 224 -23.54 -14.67 1.52
C ASN A 224 -24.50 -15.27 2.58
N THR A 225 -24.76 -14.57 3.70
CA THR A 225 -25.72 -15.04 4.71
C THR A 225 -27.15 -14.69 4.33
N GLU A 226 -28.09 -15.62 4.62
CA GLU A 226 -29.53 -15.35 4.52
C GLU A 226 -30.08 -14.62 5.76
N ASP A 227 -29.25 -14.44 6.81
CA ASP A 227 -29.66 -13.76 8.04
C ASP A 227 -29.60 -12.23 7.89
N GLU A 228 -30.75 -11.64 7.62
CA GLU A 228 -30.94 -10.20 7.47
C GLU A 228 -30.59 -9.39 8.72
N ASN A 229 -30.65 -10.00 9.93
CA ASN A 229 -30.27 -9.31 11.17
C ASN A 229 -28.76 -9.12 11.23
N ILE A 230 -27.98 -10.13 10.81
CA ILE A 230 -26.52 -10.04 10.74
C ILE A 230 -26.11 -8.98 9.71
N LYS A 231 -26.72 -9.00 8.51
CA LYS A 231 -26.49 -7.98 7.48
C LYS A 231 -26.79 -6.58 8.01
N THR A 232 -27.95 -6.39 8.60
CA THR A 232 -28.38 -5.08 9.11
C THR A 232 -27.45 -4.58 10.22
N THR A 233 -27.09 -5.43 11.19
CA THR A 233 -26.21 -5.04 12.31
C THR A 233 -24.84 -4.58 11.84
N LEU A 234 -24.23 -5.27 10.87
CA LEU A 234 -22.89 -4.92 10.37
C LEU A 234 -22.90 -3.69 9.46
N LEU A 235 -23.99 -3.47 8.69
CA LEU A 235 -24.12 -2.30 7.83
C LEU A 235 -24.59 -1.03 8.58
N THR A 236 -25.25 -1.17 9.73
CA THR A 236 -25.71 -0.02 10.53
C THR A 236 -24.65 0.48 11.50
N SER A 237 -23.76 -0.38 12.00
CA SER A 237 -22.64 0.06 12.85
C SER A 237 -21.73 1.08 12.15
N GLU A 238 -21.60 1.02 10.83
CA GLU A 238 -20.84 2.00 10.04
C GLU A 238 -21.48 3.41 10.05
N LYS A 239 -22.81 3.51 10.10
CA LYS A 239 -23.50 4.81 10.08
C LYS A 239 -23.45 5.53 11.42
N GLU A 240 -23.30 4.81 12.52
CA GLU A 240 -23.23 5.40 13.86
C GLU A 240 -21.81 5.92 14.18
N GLU A 241 -20.74 5.26 13.69
CA GLU A 241 -19.36 5.73 13.89
C GLU A 241 -19.06 7.02 13.13
N ILE A 242 -19.64 7.22 11.92
CA ILE A 242 -19.42 8.43 11.10
C ILE A 242 -20.05 9.68 11.73
N ASN A 243 -21.07 9.54 12.59
CA ASN A 243 -21.74 10.67 13.22
C ASN A 243 -21.16 11.05 14.59
N THR A 244 -20.06 10.42 15.04
CA THR A 244 -19.46 10.64 16.36
C THR A 244 -18.08 11.31 16.28
N ILE A 245 -17.61 11.68 15.11
CA ILE A 245 -16.40 12.46 14.84
C ILE A 245 -16.79 13.83 14.28
#